data_33243be1ddd83dc19d1012c7c9a845b3
#
_entry.id   33243be1ddd83dc19d1012c7c9a845b3
#
_cell.length_a   1.000
_cell.length_b   1.000
_cell.length_c   1.000
_cell.angle_alpha   90.00
_cell.angle_beta   90.00
_cell.angle_gamma   90.00
#
_symmetry.space_group_name_H-M   'P 1'
#
loop_
_entity.id
_entity.type
_entity.pdbx_description
1 polymer ?
#
loop_
_entity_poly.entity_id
_entity_poly.type
_entity_poly.pdbx_seq_one_letter_code
_entity_poly.pdbx_strand_id
1 'polypeptide(L)'
;SKHNIELAKICYNPKSYVGEEQLSTIIPCTTSYTVSQQPDIILQLTRRDIKQGIKLTYLFDAKYRIGDTQDNVDTPPDDAINQMHRYRDAIYYIDQDTKQLKKEVIGGYILFPGNGEDSAVEEMNFYKSIGKVNIGAFPLRPQDNESKELLRGFLKRLIWECPTYQILEQTF
;
A
#
# COMPACT_ATOMS: atom_id res chain seq x y z
N SER A 1 -14.83 19.70 -8.43
CA SER A 1 -14.21 19.20 -7.21
C SER A 1 -12.71 19.41 -7.30
N LYS A 2 -12.15 20.23 -6.41
CA LYS A 2 -10.71 20.44 -6.38
C LYS A 2 -10.07 19.18 -5.80
N HIS A 3 -9.23 18.52 -6.59
CA HIS A 3 -8.46 17.37 -6.13
C HIS A 3 -7.45 17.86 -5.08
N ASN A 4 -7.44 17.19 -3.93
CA ASN A 4 -6.56 17.54 -2.81
C ASN A 4 -5.15 16.92 -2.94
N ILE A 5 -4.88 16.16 -4.00
CA ILE A 5 -3.57 15.61 -4.29
C ILE A 5 -2.73 16.61 -5.08
N GLU A 6 -1.58 16.96 -4.55
CA GLU A 6 -0.61 17.83 -5.22
C GLU A 6 0.35 17.02 -6.10
N LEU A 7 0.79 15.86 -5.60
CA LEU A 7 1.76 15.03 -6.27
C LEU A 7 1.50 13.55 -5.98
N ALA A 8 1.55 12.73 -7.01
CA ALA A 8 1.60 11.28 -6.91
C ALA A 8 2.92 10.77 -7.50
N LYS A 9 3.66 9.98 -6.75
CA LYS A 9 4.89 9.31 -7.20
C LYS A 9 4.71 7.81 -7.12
N ILE A 10 5.13 7.09 -8.16
CA ILE A 10 5.17 5.63 -8.20
C ILE A 10 6.63 5.20 -8.37
N CYS A 11 7.06 4.29 -7.54
CA CYS A 11 8.39 3.69 -7.63
C CYS A 11 8.28 2.17 -7.68
N TYR A 12 9.01 1.56 -8.61
CA TYR A 12 9.11 0.11 -8.78
C TYR A 12 10.43 -0.41 -8.19
N ASN A 13 10.35 -1.55 -7.49
CA ASN A 13 11.50 -2.22 -6.86
C ASN A 13 12.38 -1.28 -6.01
N PRO A 14 11.80 -0.45 -5.15
CA PRO A 14 12.58 0.43 -4.31
C PRO A 14 13.37 -0.42 -3.29
N LYS A 15 14.65 -0.16 -3.15
CA LYS A 15 15.46 -0.75 -2.08
C LYS A 15 15.41 0.18 -0.87
N SER A 16 14.94 -0.32 0.28
CA SER A 16 15.17 0.33 1.55
C SER A 16 16.50 -0.17 2.12
N TYR A 17 17.38 0.74 2.44
CA TYR A 17 18.68 0.40 3.03
C TYR A 17 18.57 0.38 4.55
N VAL A 18 19.38 -0.46 5.20
CA VAL A 18 19.52 -0.46 6.65
C VAL A 18 20.52 0.63 7.02
N GLY A 19 20.10 1.59 7.85
CA GLY A 19 20.95 2.69 8.32
C GLY A 19 20.84 3.99 7.50
N GLU A 20 21.62 5.00 7.92
CA GLU A 20 21.53 6.37 7.40
C GLU A 20 22.19 6.59 6.02
N GLU A 21 22.88 5.61 5.48
CA GLU A 21 23.85 5.82 4.40
C GLU A 21 23.32 5.51 3.00
N GLN A 22 22.22 5.80 2.56
CA GLN A 22 21.97 6.02 1.12
C GLN A 22 20.54 6.41 0.82
N LEU A 23 20.35 7.68 0.63
CA LEU A 23 19.14 8.28 0.06
C LEU A 23 18.96 7.82 -1.38
N SER A 24 17.96 6.98 -1.64
CA SER A 24 17.57 6.74 -3.01
C SER A 24 17.00 8.04 -3.60
N THR A 25 17.46 8.42 -4.77
CA THR A 25 17.06 9.66 -5.46
C THR A 25 15.59 9.67 -5.91
N ILE A 26 14.89 8.55 -5.83
CA ILE A 26 13.55 8.37 -6.39
C ILE A 26 12.46 8.49 -5.31
N ILE A 27 12.65 7.89 -4.14
CA ILE A 27 11.87 8.13 -2.93
C ILE A 27 12.86 8.48 -1.84
N PRO A 28 13.20 9.75 -1.71
CA PRO A 28 14.14 10.16 -0.69
C PRO A 28 13.53 9.86 0.66
N CYS A 29 14.32 9.23 1.52
CA CYS A 29 14.09 9.19 2.95
C CYS A 29 13.23 8.05 3.50
N THR A 30 13.04 6.93 2.81
CA THR A 30 12.55 5.72 3.47
C THR A 30 13.71 4.88 3.96
N THR A 31 13.66 4.47 5.21
CA THR A 31 14.68 3.61 5.84
C THR A 31 14.04 2.50 6.64
N SER A 32 14.79 1.43 6.86
CA SER A 32 14.47 0.38 7.82
C SER A 32 15.65 0.19 8.74
N TYR A 33 15.41 0.12 10.05
CA TYR A 33 16.48 -0.03 11.05
C TYR A 33 16.78 -1.48 11.42
N THR A 34 15.92 -2.41 11.04
CA THR A 34 16.07 -3.82 11.43
C THR A 34 16.54 -4.69 10.28
N VAL A 35 15.73 -4.82 9.25
CA VAL A 35 16.00 -5.66 8.08
C VAL A 35 15.62 -4.88 6.83
N SER A 36 16.45 -4.96 5.79
CA SER A 36 16.12 -4.36 4.49
C SER A 36 14.76 -4.86 4.00
N GLN A 37 13.90 -3.92 3.62
CA GLN A 37 12.57 -4.17 3.09
C GLN A 37 12.54 -3.78 1.61
N GLN A 38 11.91 -4.61 0.79
CA GLN A 38 11.85 -4.38 -0.65
C GLN A 38 10.45 -4.69 -1.18
N PRO A 39 9.48 -3.78 -1.01
CA PRO A 39 8.20 -3.90 -1.69
C PRO A 39 8.39 -3.71 -3.21
N ASP A 40 7.55 -4.35 -4.01
CA ASP A 40 7.67 -4.23 -5.48
C ASP A 40 7.26 -2.84 -5.97
N ILE A 41 6.26 -2.24 -5.37
CA ILE A 41 5.74 -0.93 -5.78
C ILE A 41 5.47 -0.07 -4.54
N ILE A 42 5.89 1.19 -4.60
CA ILE A 42 5.51 2.23 -3.64
C ILE A 42 4.73 3.31 -4.40
N LEU A 43 3.54 3.63 -3.89
CA LEU A 43 2.76 4.80 -4.28
C LEU A 43 2.82 5.83 -3.16
N GLN A 44 3.36 7.00 -3.42
CA GLN A 44 3.39 8.12 -2.49
C GLN A 44 2.51 9.26 -2.98
N LEU A 45 1.59 9.72 -2.13
CA LEU A 45 0.69 10.82 -2.40
C LEU A 45 1.01 11.98 -1.47
N THR A 46 1.16 13.19 -2.03
CA THR A 46 1.32 14.43 -1.26
C THR A 46 0.02 15.22 -1.36
N ARG A 47 -0.52 15.66 -0.24
CA ARG A 47 -1.79 16.39 -0.16
C ARG A 47 -1.57 17.89 0.05
N ARG A 48 -2.43 18.71 -0.58
CA ARG A 48 -2.42 20.19 -0.44
C ARG A 48 -3.11 20.67 0.83
N ASP A 49 -4.11 19.94 1.29
CA ASP A 49 -4.98 20.33 2.40
C ASP A 49 -4.38 20.03 3.78
N ILE A 50 -3.29 19.31 3.83
CA ILE A 50 -2.59 19.01 5.06
C ILE A 50 -1.40 19.95 5.20
N LYS A 51 -1.43 20.83 6.21
CA LYS A 51 -0.29 21.68 6.57
C LYS A 51 0.91 20.78 6.88
N GLN A 52 2.07 21.09 6.28
CA GLN A 52 3.36 20.42 6.47
C GLN A 52 3.67 19.25 5.52
N GLY A 53 3.01 19.15 4.37
CA GLY A 53 3.47 18.20 3.33
C GLY A 53 3.45 16.74 3.75
N ILE A 54 2.41 16.32 4.49
CA ILE A 54 2.26 14.91 4.87
C ILE A 54 2.21 14.07 3.60
N LYS A 55 3.07 13.08 3.56
CA LYS A 55 3.15 12.10 2.48
C LYS A 55 2.45 10.84 2.93
N LEU A 56 1.51 10.38 2.14
CA LEU A 56 0.80 9.12 2.35
C LEU A 56 1.45 8.06 1.47
N THR A 57 2.05 7.06 2.09
CA THR A 57 2.77 6.00 1.39
C THR A 57 1.97 4.71 1.43
N TYR A 58 1.75 4.12 0.27
CA TYR A 58 1.06 2.85 0.08
C TYR A 58 1.99 1.88 -0.64
N LEU A 59 2.02 0.64 -0.16
CA LEU A 59 2.87 -0.41 -0.67
C LEU A 59 2.05 -1.43 -1.44
N PHE A 60 2.59 -1.91 -2.57
CA PHE A 60 2.04 -3.03 -3.31
C PHE A 60 3.13 -4.05 -3.53
N ASP A 61 2.77 -5.32 -3.39
CA ASP A 61 3.69 -6.44 -3.56
C ASP A 61 3.01 -7.54 -4.39
N ALA A 62 3.65 -7.92 -5.48
CA ALA A 62 3.12 -8.90 -6.40
C ALA A 62 3.53 -10.32 -5.99
N LYS A 63 2.58 -11.23 -5.96
CA LYS A 63 2.81 -12.64 -5.70
C LYS A 63 2.39 -13.48 -6.90
N TYR A 64 3.19 -14.46 -7.23
CA TYR A 64 2.95 -15.35 -8.39
C TYR A 64 2.22 -16.64 -7.99
N ARG A 65 1.65 -16.69 -6.79
CA ARG A 65 0.92 -17.83 -6.26
C ARG A 65 -0.33 -17.40 -5.50
N ILE A 66 -1.29 -18.30 -5.43
CA ILE A 66 -2.45 -18.21 -4.54
C ILE A 66 -2.13 -18.86 -3.18
N GLY A 67 -2.89 -18.54 -2.16
CA GLY A 67 -2.85 -19.24 -0.87
C GLY A 67 -3.72 -20.48 -0.90
N ASP A 68 -5.02 -20.29 -0.93
CA ASP A 68 -6.05 -21.34 -0.92
C ASP A 68 -7.23 -20.88 -1.79
N THR A 69 -8.28 -21.68 -1.86
CA THR A 69 -9.56 -21.32 -2.49
C THR A 69 -10.68 -21.50 -1.48
N GLN A 70 -11.43 -20.45 -1.21
CA GLN A 70 -12.55 -20.44 -0.28
C GLN A 70 -13.80 -19.92 -1.02
N ASP A 71 -14.91 -20.65 -0.93
CA ASP A 71 -16.18 -20.30 -1.58
C ASP A 71 -16.03 -19.91 -3.07
N ASN A 72 -15.22 -20.68 -3.81
CA ASN A 72 -14.84 -20.42 -5.20
C ASN A 72 -14.05 -19.13 -5.45
N VAL A 73 -13.50 -18.53 -4.41
CA VAL A 73 -12.59 -17.37 -4.50
C VAL A 73 -11.20 -17.78 -4.06
N ASP A 74 -10.22 -17.51 -4.90
CA ASP A 74 -8.82 -17.70 -4.53
C ASP A 74 -8.38 -16.66 -3.49
N THR A 75 -7.61 -17.09 -2.50
CA THR A 75 -7.10 -16.23 -1.44
C THR A 75 -5.62 -15.89 -1.65
N PRO A 76 -5.16 -14.73 -1.16
CA PRO A 76 -3.73 -14.42 -1.15
C PRO A 76 -3.00 -15.36 -0.17
N PRO A 77 -1.68 -15.58 -0.36
CA PRO A 77 -0.89 -16.31 0.63
C PRO A 77 -0.85 -15.58 1.98
N ASP A 78 -1.06 -16.28 3.09
CA ASP A 78 -1.06 -15.70 4.44
C ASP A 78 0.27 -15.03 4.80
N ASP A 79 1.39 -15.62 4.40
CA ASP A 79 2.72 -15.04 4.60
C ASP A 79 2.91 -13.72 3.85
N ALA A 80 2.23 -13.53 2.71
CA ALA A 80 2.24 -12.27 1.98
C ALA A 80 1.47 -11.17 2.74
N ILE A 81 0.31 -11.47 3.29
CA ILE A 81 -0.42 -10.52 4.16
C ILE A 81 0.42 -10.16 5.38
N ASN A 82 1.05 -11.13 6.03
CA ASN A 82 1.96 -10.89 7.15
C ASN A 82 3.18 -10.03 6.74
N GLN A 83 3.66 -10.16 5.51
CA GLN A 83 4.71 -9.31 4.97
C GLN A 83 4.28 -7.84 4.88
N MET A 84 3.02 -7.55 4.52
CA MET A 84 2.50 -6.17 4.48
C MET A 84 2.48 -5.54 5.87
N HIS A 85 2.11 -6.29 6.91
CA HIS A 85 2.22 -5.82 8.29
C HIS A 85 3.67 -5.49 8.66
N ARG A 86 4.61 -6.37 8.33
CA ARG A 86 6.04 -6.12 8.58
C ARG A 86 6.55 -4.90 7.83
N TYR A 87 6.19 -4.73 6.56
CA TYR A 87 6.58 -3.56 5.77
C TYR A 87 6.08 -2.27 6.39
N ARG A 88 4.80 -2.22 6.76
CA ARG A 88 4.21 -1.04 7.40
C ARG A 88 4.92 -0.67 8.70
N ASP A 89 5.32 -1.67 9.49
CA ASP A 89 5.97 -1.42 10.78
C ASP A 89 7.47 -1.14 10.65
N ALA A 90 8.16 -1.68 9.65
CA ALA A 90 9.59 -1.58 9.49
C ALA A 90 10.06 -0.37 8.67
N ILE A 91 9.20 0.19 7.82
CA ILE A 91 9.56 1.30 6.93
C ILE A 91 9.20 2.63 7.57
N TYR A 92 10.18 3.51 7.66
CA TYR A 92 10.06 4.86 8.20
C TYR A 92 10.48 5.89 7.15
N TYR A 93 9.95 7.08 7.28
CA TYR A 93 10.40 8.27 6.58
C TYR A 93 11.30 9.09 7.49
N ILE A 94 12.40 9.61 6.93
CA ILE A 94 13.25 10.57 7.61
C ILE A 94 12.90 11.97 7.13
N ASP A 95 12.34 12.77 8.02
CA ASP A 95 12.10 14.18 7.75
C ASP A 95 13.43 14.91 7.53
N GLN A 96 13.60 15.54 6.37
CA GLN A 96 14.89 16.12 5.98
C GLN A 96 15.27 17.34 6.84
N ASP A 97 14.28 18.06 7.31
CA ASP A 97 14.48 19.29 8.08
C ASP A 97 14.74 18.98 9.55
N THR A 98 13.89 18.13 10.14
CA THR A 98 13.96 17.82 11.57
C THR A 98 14.80 16.58 11.91
N LYS A 99 15.19 15.77 10.90
CA LYS A 99 15.84 14.46 11.06
C LYS A 99 15.05 13.47 11.91
N GLN A 100 13.78 13.72 12.14
CA GLN A 100 12.90 12.83 12.89
C GLN A 100 12.38 11.70 12.02
N LEU A 101 12.21 10.54 12.65
CA LEU A 101 11.56 9.39 12.04
C LEU A 101 10.04 9.56 12.11
N LYS A 102 9.37 9.36 10.97
CA LYS A 102 7.93 9.38 10.87
C LYS A 102 7.42 8.08 10.26
N LYS A 103 6.33 7.54 10.80
CA LYS A 103 5.60 6.45 10.15
C LYS A 103 4.68 7.05 9.10
N GLU A 104 4.98 6.82 7.83
CA GLU A 104 4.17 7.33 6.71
C GLU A 104 3.58 6.22 5.85
N VAL A 105 3.90 4.96 6.13
CA VAL A 105 3.27 3.83 5.43
C VAL A 105 1.88 3.62 6.01
N ILE A 106 0.88 3.99 5.22
CA ILE A 106 -0.53 3.97 5.60
C ILE A 106 -1.16 2.63 5.26
N GLY A 107 -0.80 2.03 4.13
CA GLY A 107 -1.42 0.80 3.66
C GLY A 107 -0.48 -0.12 2.91
N GLY A 108 -0.84 -1.40 2.85
CA GLY A 108 -0.11 -2.41 2.11
C GLY A 108 -1.04 -3.43 1.45
N TYR A 109 -0.79 -3.70 0.17
CA TYR A 109 -1.70 -4.51 -0.65
C TYR A 109 -0.94 -5.56 -1.44
N ILE A 110 -1.45 -6.78 -1.42
CA ILE A 110 -0.95 -7.88 -2.23
C ILE A 110 -1.69 -7.90 -3.56
N LEU A 111 -0.95 -8.05 -4.65
CA LEU A 111 -1.48 -8.36 -5.97
C LEU A 111 -1.17 -9.83 -6.26
N PHE A 112 -2.18 -10.67 -6.48
CA PHE A 112 -1.98 -12.10 -6.65
C PHE A 112 -2.82 -12.65 -7.82
N PRO A 113 -2.42 -13.76 -8.48
CA PRO A 113 -3.10 -14.27 -9.67
C PRO A 113 -4.37 -15.06 -9.33
N GLY A 114 -5.18 -14.54 -8.41
CA GLY A 114 -6.40 -15.16 -7.93
C GLY A 114 -7.60 -15.01 -8.86
N ASN A 115 -8.57 -15.89 -8.69
CA ASN A 115 -9.84 -15.93 -9.40
C ASN A 115 -10.98 -15.69 -8.42
N GLY A 116 -12.09 -15.14 -8.91
CA GLY A 116 -13.31 -14.91 -8.16
C GLY A 116 -14.13 -13.82 -8.83
N GLU A 117 -15.45 -13.90 -8.70
CA GLU A 117 -16.34 -12.80 -9.09
C GLU A 117 -16.12 -11.61 -8.15
N ASP A 118 -16.17 -10.38 -8.66
CA ASP A 118 -15.90 -9.16 -7.87
C ASP A 118 -16.77 -9.07 -6.61
N SER A 119 -18.06 -9.39 -6.73
CA SER A 119 -18.97 -9.39 -5.58
C SER A 119 -18.57 -10.40 -4.49
N ALA A 120 -18.07 -11.57 -4.88
CA ALA A 120 -17.57 -12.59 -3.95
C ALA A 120 -16.23 -12.18 -3.34
N VAL A 121 -15.35 -11.58 -4.12
CA VAL A 121 -14.06 -11.04 -3.63
C VAL A 121 -14.29 -9.95 -2.58
N GLU A 122 -15.25 -9.05 -2.78
CA GLU A 122 -15.59 -7.98 -1.83
C GLU A 122 -16.08 -8.51 -0.48
N GLU A 123 -16.67 -9.71 -0.44
CA GLU A 123 -17.10 -10.37 0.79
C GLU A 123 -15.95 -11.05 1.56
N MET A 124 -14.82 -11.28 0.93
CA MET A 124 -13.67 -11.97 1.54
C MET A 124 -12.94 -11.11 2.58
N ASN A 125 -12.42 -11.76 3.61
CA ASN A 125 -11.72 -11.09 4.70
C ASN A 125 -10.50 -10.28 4.23
N PHE A 126 -9.74 -10.80 3.27
CA PHE A 126 -8.57 -10.10 2.73
C PHE A 126 -8.91 -8.80 2.00
N TYR A 127 -10.14 -8.67 1.48
CA TYR A 127 -10.62 -7.44 0.87
C TYR A 127 -11.26 -6.51 1.91
N LYS A 128 -12.14 -7.02 2.77
CA LYS A 128 -12.78 -6.27 3.85
C LYS A 128 -11.78 -5.63 4.83
N SER A 129 -10.62 -6.26 5.02
CA SER A 129 -9.55 -5.74 5.87
C SER A 129 -8.95 -4.43 5.34
N ILE A 130 -9.05 -4.16 4.04
CA ILE A 130 -8.61 -2.89 3.45
C ILE A 130 -9.32 -1.72 4.11
N GLY A 131 -10.64 -1.79 4.27
CA GLY A 131 -11.44 -0.73 4.90
C GLY A 131 -11.25 -0.61 6.42
N LYS A 132 -10.69 -1.62 7.08
CA LYS A 132 -10.53 -1.65 8.55
C LYS A 132 -9.12 -1.30 9.00
N VAL A 133 -8.12 -1.87 8.35
CA VAL A 133 -6.71 -1.77 8.77
C VAL A 133 -5.78 -1.33 7.64
N ASN A 134 -6.33 -1.01 6.47
CA ASN A 134 -5.61 -0.59 5.28
C ASN A 134 -4.53 -1.60 4.79
N ILE A 135 -4.76 -2.86 5.07
CA ILE A 135 -3.97 -3.99 4.58
C ILE A 135 -4.93 -5.01 3.97
N GLY A 136 -4.57 -5.54 2.81
CA GLY A 136 -5.39 -6.52 2.12
C GLY A 136 -4.80 -6.99 0.81
N ALA A 137 -5.66 -7.50 -0.07
CA ALA A 137 -5.22 -8.04 -1.34
C ALA A 137 -6.22 -7.80 -2.46
N PHE A 138 -5.71 -7.85 -3.68
CA PHE A 138 -6.50 -7.80 -4.91
C PHE A 138 -6.11 -8.98 -5.81
N PRO A 139 -7.06 -9.80 -6.25
CA PRO A 139 -6.82 -10.72 -7.35
C PRO A 139 -6.52 -9.89 -8.61
N LEU A 140 -5.53 -10.31 -9.40
CA LEU A 140 -5.13 -9.59 -10.60
C LEU A 140 -4.60 -10.57 -11.65
N ARG A 141 -5.37 -10.79 -12.71
CA ARG A 141 -4.96 -11.57 -13.87
C ARG A 141 -4.86 -10.70 -15.11
N PRO A 142 -3.86 -10.90 -15.98
CA PRO A 142 -3.66 -10.06 -17.17
C PRO A 142 -4.84 -10.02 -18.12
N GLN A 143 -5.61 -11.10 -18.26
CA GLN A 143 -6.76 -11.19 -19.15
C GLN A 143 -8.11 -10.93 -18.48
N ASP A 144 -8.13 -10.80 -17.17
CA ASP A 144 -9.35 -10.55 -16.40
C ASP A 144 -9.57 -9.03 -16.27
N ASN A 145 -10.62 -8.53 -16.91
CA ASN A 145 -10.95 -7.11 -16.86
C ASN A 145 -11.68 -6.71 -15.58
N GLU A 146 -12.45 -7.62 -14.96
CA GLU A 146 -13.21 -7.33 -13.73
C GLU A 146 -12.24 -7.08 -12.58
N SER A 147 -11.30 -7.97 -12.33
CA SER A 147 -10.29 -7.76 -11.28
C SER A 147 -9.45 -6.50 -11.48
N LYS A 148 -9.18 -6.12 -12.75
CA LYS A 148 -8.52 -4.84 -13.06
C LYS A 148 -9.37 -3.63 -12.69
N GLU A 149 -10.69 -3.69 -12.92
CA GLU A 149 -11.60 -2.60 -12.57
C GLU A 149 -11.76 -2.48 -11.05
N LEU A 150 -11.74 -3.59 -10.32
CA LEU A 150 -11.74 -3.59 -8.86
C LEU A 150 -10.53 -2.81 -8.30
N LEU A 151 -9.33 -3.16 -8.76
CA LEU A 151 -8.10 -2.44 -8.39
C LEU A 151 -8.12 -0.98 -8.87
N ARG A 152 -8.57 -0.73 -10.11
CA ARG A 152 -8.67 0.63 -10.66
C ARG A 152 -9.64 1.49 -9.85
N GLY A 153 -10.79 0.95 -9.47
CA GLY A 153 -11.78 1.61 -8.63
C GLY A 153 -11.20 1.98 -7.26
N PHE A 154 -10.45 1.06 -6.66
CA PHE A 154 -9.73 1.30 -5.42
C PHE A 154 -8.70 2.42 -5.55
N LEU A 155 -7.83 2.38 -6.57
CA LEU A 155 -6.82 3.42 -6.81
C LEU A 155 -7.45 4.79 -7.08
N LYS A 156 -8.57 4.83 -7.81
CA LYS A 156 -9.34 6.07 -7.99
C LYS A 156 -9.82 6.64 -6.65
N ARG A 157 -10.44 5.82 -5.79
CA ARG A 157 -10.87 6.27 -4.46
C ARG A 157 -9.68 6.75 -3.62
N LEU A 158 -8.59 6.00 -3.64
CA LEU A 158 -7.37 6.35 -2.90
C LEU A 158 -6.82 7.72 -3.31
N ILE A 159 -6.77 8.00 -4.61
CA ILE A 159 -6.21 9.24 -5.16
C ILE A 159 -7.20 10.41 -5.01
N TRP A 160 -8.49 10.20 -5.29
CA TRP A 160 -9.44 11.31 -5.34
C TRP A 160 -10.25 11.54 -4.08
N GLU A 161 -10.61 10.49 -3.35
CA GLU A 161 -11.44 10.57 -2.15
C GLU A 161 -10.61 10.57 -0.88
N CYS A 162 -9.41 10.00 -0.94
CA CYS A 162 -8.45 9.84 0.15
C CYS A 162 -9.11 9.48 1.49
N PRO A 163 -9.63 8.25 1.62
CA PRO A 163 -10.33 7.79 2.82
C PRO A 163 -9.47 7.75 4.09
N THR A 164 -8.20 8.07 3.96
CA THR A 164 -7.19 8.03 5.02
C THR A 164 -7.47 8.99 6.18
N TYR A 165 -8.32 9.99 5.98
CA TYR A 165 -8.68 10.92 7.05
C TYR A 165 -9.32 10.19 8.24
N GLN A 166 -10.14 9.17 7.96
CA GLN A 166 -10.79 8.36 9.00
C GLN A 166 -9.82 7.45 9.75
N ILE A 167 -8.72 7.05 9.11
CA ILE A 167 -7.71 6.16 9.73
C ILE A 167 -6.77 6.97 10.62
N LEU A 168 -6.41 8.19 10.23
CA LEU A 168 -5.56 9.06 11.05
C LEU A 168 -6.26 9.53 12.33
N GLU A 169 -7.58 9.76 12.30
CA GLU A 169 -8.35 10.09 13.50
C GLU A 169 -8.50 8.93 14.50
N GLN A 170 -8.31 7.68 14.05
CA GLN A 170 -8.38 6.49 14.93
C GLN A 170 -7.02 6.10 15.52
N THR A 171 -5.95 6.78 15.14
CA THR A 171 -4.56 6.41 15.52
C THR A 171 -3.97 7.37 16.57
N PHE A 172 -4.74 8.39 16.99
CA PHE A 172 -4.33 9.35 18.05
C PHE A 172 -5.32 9.31 19.24
#